data_b96e63201513c2fd0d5c0b7aa414b1cf
#
_entry.id   b96e63201513c2fd0d5c0b7aa414b1cf
#
_cell.length_a   1.000
_cell.length_b   1.000
_cell.length_c   1.000
_cell.angle_alpha   90.00
_cell.angle_beta   90.00
_cell.angle_gamma   90.00
#
_symmetry.space_group_name_H-M   'P 1'
#
loop_
_entity.id
_entity.type
_entity.pdbx_description
1 polymer ?
#
loop_
_entity_poly.entity_id
_entity_poly.type
_entity_poly.pdbx_seq_one_letter_code
_entity_poly.pdbx_strand_id
1 'polypeptide(L)'
;MRLLKKLIIIGLVVGTMMGIVACSSEGASNNTEENTTLNISAAASLQEAMVELEEKFKEIEPNVKLQVNLGASGALQQQIEEGAPCDVFISAGEKQMNALEEKGLLLEGTNKTLLTNELVLVESEGTEIKDLDKLTTYDINKIAIGEPESVPAGKYAKEVLDNTNLYDKVKGKLVLAKDVKEVLAWVQQGNADVGFVYLSDAFAAKGIKIALTTDEDTHSAINYPIAVLKESKNQNKAKAFEDFLLSDDGQAILENYGFKKAN
;
A
#
# COMPACT_ATOMS: atom_id res chain seq x y z
N MET A 1 -49.03 -43.45 -38.83
CA MET A 1 -50.24 -44.27 -38.62
C MET A 1 -50.85 -43.86 -37.27
N ARG A 2 -52.02 -43.25 -37.37
CA ARG A 2 -53.17 -43.17 -36.47
C ARG A 2 -52.93 -42.56 -35.09
N LEU A 3 -53.52 -41.40 -34.94
CA LEU A 3 -54.94 -40.99 -34.61
C LEU A 3 -55.15 -40.98 -33.07
N LEU A 4 -55.37 -39.77 -32.53
CA LEU A 4 -56.68 -39.12 -32.32
C LEU A 4 -57.41 -39.56 -31.05
N LYS A 5 -57.76 -38.65 -30.20
CA LYS A 5 -59.09 -38.16 -29.74
C LYS A 5 -58.96 -37.61 -28.31
N LYS A 6 -59.18 -36.32 -28.07
CA LYS A 6 -60.43 -35.61 -27.83
C LYS A 6 -61.22 -36.09 -26.60
N LEU A 7 -61.46 -35.19 -25.67
CA LEU A 7 -62.77 -34.65 -25.17
C LEU A 7 -62.51 -33.93 -23.83
N ILE A 8 -62.67 -32.63 -23.61
CA ILE A 8 -63.84 -31.76 -23.38
C ILE A 8 -64.82 -32.30 -22.29
N ILE A 9 -64.99 -31.51 -21.18
CA ILE A 9 -66.20 -31.18 -20.38
C ILE A 9 -65.74 -30.09 -19.37
N ILE A 10 -66.13 -28.90 -19.44
CA ILE A 10 -67.22 -27.96 -19.15
C ILE A 10 -67.86 -28.20 -17.76
N GLY A 11 -67.92 -27.13 -17.00
CA GLY A 11 -68.84 -26.88 -15.90
C GLY A 11 -68.14 -26.43 -14.64
N LEU A 12 -68.41 -25.47 -13.96
CA LEU A 12 -69.46 -24.48 -13.84
C LEU A 12 -69.05 -23.44 -12.77
N VAL A 13 -69.35 -22.22 -12.99
CA VAL A 13 -69.26 -21.03 -12.13
C VAL A 13 -69.99 -21.20 -10.80
N VAL A 14 -69.40 -20.77 -9.68
CA VAL A 14 -70.07 -20.03 -8.62
C VAL A 14 -69.06 -19.11 -7.96
N GLY A 15 -69.36 -17.82 -7.97
CA GLY A 15 -68.62 -16.77 -7.33
C GLY A 15 -68.86 -16.65 -5.84
N THR A 16 -67.91 -16.10 -5.15
CA THR A 16 -68.23 -15.29 -3.97
C THR A 16 -67.18 -14.19 -3.81
N MET A 17 -67.69 -13.01 -3.60
CA MET A 17 -67.04 -11.72 -3.38
C MET A 17 -66.36 -11.62 -2.03
N MET A 18 -65.45 -10.66 -1.98
CA MET A 18 -65.02 -9.86 -0.84
C MET A 18 -63.83 -10.34 0.01
N GLY A 19 -62.85 -9.47 -0.03
CA GLY A 19 -61.78 -9.39 0.96
C GLY A 19 -60.57 -8.61 0.44
N ILE A 20 -60.70 -7.32 0.13
CA ILE A 20 -59.54 -6.43 -0.07
C ILE A 20 -58.98 -6.16 1.32
N VAL A 21 -57.95 -6.94 1.72
CA VAL A 21 -57.06 -6.54 2.77
C VAL A 21 -55.85 -5.95 2.06
N ALA A 22 -55.83 -4.63 2.01
CA ALA A 22 -54.61 -3.87 1.69
C ALA A 22 -53.65 -4.03 2.86
N CYS A 23 -52.82 -5.04 2.84
CA CYS A 23 -51.56 -5.03 3.60
C CYS A 23 -50.62 -4.11 2.86
N SER A 24 -50.49 -2.88 3.33
CA SER A 24 -49.35 -2.05 3.07
C SER A 24 -48.13 -2.78 3.68
N SER A 25 -47.46 -3.55 2.87
CA SER A 25 -46.09 -3.97 3.21
C SER A 25 -45.26 -2.69 3.16
N GLU A 26 -45.04 -2.07 4.31
CA GLU A 26 -43.84 -1.27 4.51
C GLU A 26 -42.68 -2.14 4.06
N GLY A 27 -42.12 -1.81 2.91
CA GLY A 27 -40.89 -2.41 2.42
C GLY A 27 -39.81 -2.03 3.41
N ALA A 28 -39.56 -2.93 4.36
CA ALA A 28 -38.26 -2.98 5.01
C ALA A 28 -37.25 -3.24 3.88
N SER A 29 -36.60 -2.18 3.45
CA SER A 29 -35.40 -2.28 2.65
C SER A 29 -34.40 -3.04 3.52
N ASN A 30 -34.34 -4.35 3.38
CA ASN A 30 -33.18 -5.13 3.80
C ASN A 30 -32.02 -4.66 2.93
N ASN A 31 -31.35 -3.59 3.35
CA ASN A 31 -29.99 -3.33 2.95
C ASN A 31 -29.13 -4.47 3.54
N THR A 32 -29.13 -5.61 2.89
CA THR A 32 -27.99 -6.52 2.98
C THR A 32 -26.85 -5.76 2.34
N GLU A 33 -26.04 -5.10 3.15
CA GLU A 33 -24.78 -4.51 2.69
C GLU A 33 -23.99 -5.67 2.07
N GLU A 34 -23.81 -5.61 0.75
CA GLU A 34 -23.07 -6.60 -0.02
C GLU A 34 -21.61 -6.60 0.46
N ASN A 35 -21.05 -7.79 0.70
CA ASN A 35 -19.63 -7.91 1.02
C ASN A 35 -18.80 -7.32 -0.11
N THR A 36 -18.04 -6.28 0.18
CA THR A 36 -17.19 -5.56 -0.77
C THR A 36 -15.74 -5.96 -0.56
N THR A 37 -15.00 -6.23 -1.63
CA THR A 37 -13.54 -6.38 -1.58
C THR A 37 -12.90 -5.13 -2.15
N LEU A 38 -12.00 -4.50 -1.40
CA LEU A 38 -11.13 -3.42 -1.85
C LEU A 38 -9.73 -3.95 -2.13
N ASN A 39 -9.23 -3.72 -3.33
CA ASN A 39 -7.86 -4.02 -3.71
C ASN A 39 -6.95 -2.84 -3.36
N ILE A 40 -6.06 -3.04 -2.42
CA ILE A 40 -5.13 -2.02 -1.94
C ILE A 40 -3.75 -2.34 -2.46
N SER A 41 -3.15 -1.46 -3.25
CA SER A 41 -1.73 -1.54 -3.61
C SER A 41 -0.95 -0.61 -2.70
N ALA A 42 -0.04 -1.14 -1.89
CA ALA A 42 0.69 -0.35 -0.90
C ALA A 42 2.20 -0.64 -0.92
N ALA A 43 3.00 0.38 -0.65
CA ALA A 43 4.44 0.25 -0.53
C ALA A 43 4.82 -0.82 0.51
N ALA A 44 5.84 -1.63 0.21
CA ALA A 44 6.27 -2.75 1.05
C ALA A 44 6.61 -2.35 2.49
N SER A 45 7.09 -1.12 2.71
CA SER A 45 7.39 -0.56 4.05
C SER A 45 6.16 -0.44 4.97
N LEU A 46 4.93 -0.49 4.42
CA LEU A 46 3.69 -0.45 5.20
C LEU A 46 3.26 -1.84 5.72
N GLN A 47 4.00 -2.90 5.41
CA GLN A 47 3.58 -4.29 5.65
C GLN A 47 3.11 -4.53 7.09
N GLU A 48 3.87 -4.12 8.08
CA GLU A 48 3.56 -4.35 9.50
C GLU A 48 2.35 -3.53 9.95
N ALA A 49 2.30 -2.26 9.55
CA ALA A 49 1.19 -1.36 9.89
C ALA A 49 -0.13 -1.79 9.24
N MET A 50 -0.08 -2.30 8.00
CA MET A 50 -1.28 -2.73 7.28
C MET A 50 -2.06 -3.82 8.00
N VAL A 51 -1.41 -4.69 8.78
CA VAL A 51 -2.09 -5.74 9.54
C VAL A 51 -3.03 -5.12 10.59
N GLU A 52 -2.56 -4.17 11.37
CA GLU A 52 -3.36 -3.50 12.41
C GLU A 52 -4.40 -2.56 11.78
N LEU A 53 -4.03 -1.86 10.70
CA LEU A 53 -4.95 -1.00 9.96
C LEU A 53 -6.12 -1.79 9.35
N GLU A 54 -5.87 -2.99 8.83
CA GLU A 54 -6.91 -3.88 8.30
C GLU A 54 -7.87 -4.34 9.40
N GLU A 55 -7.35 -4.75 10.56
CA GLU A 55 -8.16 -5.15 11.71
C GLU A 55 -9.03 -3.99 12.20
N LYS A 56 -8.44 -2.79 12.31
CA LYS A 56 -9.15 -1.60 12.76
C LYS A 56 -10.21 -1.11 11.78
N PHE A 57 -9.90 -1.12 10.48
CA PHE A 57 -10.87 -0.74 9.45
C PHE A 57 -12.06 -1.70 9.39
N LYS A 58 -11.84 -2.99 9.66
CA LYS A 58 -12.91 -3.99 9.74
C LYS A 58 -13.91 -3.71 10.88
N GLU A 59 -13.50 -3.06 11.97
CA GLU A 59 -14.41 -2.62 13.03
C GLU A 59 -15.34 -1.49 12.53
N ILE A 60 -14.83 -0.64 11.64
CA ILE A 60 -15.55 0.52 11.07
C ILE A 60 -16.47 0.07 9.92
N GLU A 61 -15.96 -0.81 9.06
CA GLU A 61 -16.62 -1.29 7.85
C GLU A 61 -16.63 -2.83 7.82
N PRO A 62 -17.50 -3.50 8.62
CA PRO A 62 -17.48 -4.96 8.80
C PRO A 62 -17.70 -5.77 7.51
N ASN A 63 -18.37 -5.17 6.53
CA ASN A 63 -18.69 -5.80 5.25
C ASN A 63 -17.65 -5.50 4.16
N VAL A 64 -16.54 -4.82 4.50
CA VAL A 64 -15.43 -4.54 3.59
C VAL A 64 -14.24 -5.44 3.93
N LYS A 65 -13.78 -6.19 2.94
CA LYS A 65 -12.55 -6.97 3.01
C LYS A 65 -11.46 -6.24 2.25
N LEU A 66 -10.32 -6.00 2.89
CA LEU A 66 -9.12 -5.50 2.19
C LEU A 66 -8.36 -6.68 1.58
N GLN A 67 -7.95 -6.52 0.32
CA GLN A 67 -7.01 -7.39 -0.36
C GLN A 67 -5.76 -6.59 -0.66
N VAL A 68 -4.74 -6.77 0.17
CA VAL A 68 -3.53 -5.95 0.13
C VAL A 68 -2.47 -6.60 -0.75
N ASN A 69 -1.96 -5.84 -1.71
CA ASN A 69 -0.82 -6.16 -2.57
C ASN A 69 0.35 -5.26 -2.18
N LEU A 70 1.40 -5.85 -1.59
CA LEU A 70 2.58 -5.14 -1.11
C LEU A 70 3.73 -5.29 -2.09
N GLY A 71 4.44 -4.19 -2.36
CA GLY A 71 5.59 -4.22 -3.26
C GLY A 71 6.32 -2.89 -3.37
N ALA A 72 7.33 -2.84 -4.24
CA ALA A 72 7.94 -1.57 -4.62
C ALA A 72 6.93 -0.68 -5.33
N SER A 73 6.87 0.60 -4.95
CA SER A 73 5.88 1.53 -5.49
C SER A 73 5.93 1.65 -7.01
N GLY A 74 7.13 1.55 -7.63
CA GLY A 74 7.27 1.57 -9.09
C GLY A 74 6.70 0.33 -9.77
N ALA A 75 6.87 -0.86 -9.17
CA ALA A 75 6.28 -2.08 -9.68
C ALA A 75 4.75 -2.06 -9.56
N LEU A 76 4.23 -1.54 -8.44
CA LEU A 76 2.78 -1.38 -8.23
C LEU A 76 2.18 -0.36 -9.22
N GLN A 77 2.86 0.77 -9.44
CA GLN A 77 2.49 1.76 -10.45
C GLN A 77 2.35 1.11 -11.84
N GLN A 78 3.35 0.34 -12.27
CA GLN A 78 3.32 -0.34 -13.57
C GLN A 78 2.15 -1.33 -13.66
N GLN A 79 1.89 -2.12 -12.62
CA GLN A 79 0.74 -3.03 -12.56
C GLN A 79 -0.58 -2.29 -12.72
N ILE A 80 -0.74 -1.13 -12.05
CA ILE A 80 -1.94 -0.29 -12.16
C ILE A 80 -2.08 0.25 -13.60
N GLU A 81 -0.99 0.72 -14.20
CA GLU A 81 -0.98 1.19 -15.60
C GLU A 81 -1.33 0.08 -16.60
N GLU A 82 -0.97 -1.16 -16.30
CA GLU A 82 -1.29 -2.35 -17.09
C GLU A 82 -2.72 -2.87 -16.83
N GLY A 83 -3.48 -2.21 -15.94
CA GLY A 83 -4.88 -2.53 -15.66
C GLY A 83 -5.10 -3.57 -14.54
N ALA A 84 -4.11 -3.79 -13.68
CA ALA A 84 -4.32 -4.62 -12.49
C ALA A 84 -5.40 -3.98 -11.58
N PRO A 85 -6.29 -4.79 -10.99
CA PRO A 85 -7.30 -4.29 -10.08
C PRO A 85 -6.67 -3.55 -8.89
N CYS A 86 -7.05 -2.29 -8.71
CA CYS A 86 -6.61 -1.46 -7.59
C CYS A 86 -7.69 -0.44 -7.28
N ASP A 87 -8.11 -0.36 -6.03
CA ASP A 87 -9.07 0.65 -5.56
C ASP A 87 -8.36 1.81 -4.86
N VAL A 88 -7.29 1.51 -4.09
CA VAL A 88 -6.47 2.52 -3.39
C VAL A 88 -4.99 2.22 -3.62
N PHE A 89 -4.22 3.25 -3.95
CA PHE A 89 -2.77 3.17 -4.07
C PHE A 89 -2.09 4.02 -2.99
N ILE A 90 -1.11 3.42 -2.29
CA ILE A 90 -0.27 4.11 -1.29
C ILE A 90 1.19 3.93 -1.71
N SER A 91 1.81 5.01 -2.10
CA SER A 91 3.19 5.02 -2.60
C SER A 91 4.17 5.51 -1.53
N ALA A 92 5.40 5.00 -1.54
CA ALA A 92 6.52 5.51 -0.72
C ALA A 92 7.29 6.64 -1.43
N GLY A 93 6.74 7.22 -2.46
CA GLY A 93 7.33 8.34 -3.21
C GLY A 93 6.34 9.01 -4.14
N GLU A 94 6.49 10.30 -4.32
CA GLU A 94 5.59 11.12 -5.14
C GLU A 94 5.71 10.83 -6.64
N LYS A 95 6.91 10.45 -7.13
CA LYS A 95 7.15 10.16 -8.56
C LYS A 95 6.11 9.19 -9.13
N GLN A 96 5.80 8.13 -8.40
CA GLN A 96 4.89 7.08 -8.83
C GLN A 96 3.42 7.53 -8.81
N MET A 97 3.05 8.28 -7.79
CA MET A 97 1.69 8.84 -7.70
C MET A 97 1.45 9.87 -8.79
N ASN A 98 2.40 10.77 -9.00
CA ASN A 98 2.33 11.80 -10.04
C ASN A 98 2.22 11.19 -11.45
N ALA A 99 2.93 10.07 -11.70
CA ALA A 99 2.83 9.37 -12.98
C ALA A 99 1.42 8.83 -13.25
N LEU A 100 0.72 8.31 -12.22
CA LEU A 100 -0.68 7.89 -12.34
C LEU A 100 -1.63 9.09 -12.50
N GLU A 101 -1.36 10.20 -11.80
CA GLU A 101 -2.15 11.42 -11.91
C GLU A 101 -2.05 12.04 -13.29
N GLU A 102 -0.85 12.17 -13.87
CA GLU A 102 -0.60 12.65 -15.23
C GLU A 102 -1.32 11.82 -16.30
N LYS A 103 -1.49 10.51 -16.05
CA LYS A 103 -2.27 9.61 -16.91
C LYS A 103 -3.78 9.66 -16.65
N GLY A 104 -4.24 10.47 -15.68
CA GLY A 104 -5.65 10.61 -15.33
C GLY A 104 -6.27 9.37 -14.71
N LEU A 105 -5.44 8.52 -14.05
CA LEU A 105 -5.88 7.26 -13.43
C LEU A 105 -6.37 7.44 -11.99
N LEU A 106 -6.11 8.60 -11.37
CA LEU A 106 -6.54 8.91 -10.00
C LEU A 106 -7.93 9.56 -10.00
N LEU A 107 -8.68 9.29 -8.95
CA LEU A 107 -9.94 9.99 -8.68
C LEU A 107 -9.62 11.40 -8.17
N GLU A 108 -10.19 12.41 -8.80
CA GLU A 108 -9.96 13.81 -8.49
C GLU A 108 -10.19 14.13 -7.00
N GLY A 109 -9.25 14.84 -6.38
CA GLY A 109 -9.30 15.27 -4.99
C GLY A 109 -8.94 14.20 -3.96
N THR A 110 -8.45 13.02 -4.38
CA THR A 110 -8.01 11.95 -3.48
C THR A 110 -6.49 11.82 -3.37
N ASN A 111 -5.71 12.48 -4.21
CA ASN A 111 -4.25 12.50 -4.06
C ASN A 111 -3.86 13.40 -2.88
N LYS A 112 -3.46 12.79 -1.76
CA LYS A 112 -3.12 13.47 -0.50
C LYS A 112 -1.83 12.88 0.07
N THR A 113 -1.04 13.68 0.77
CA THR A 113 0.08 13.15 1.55
C THR A 113 -0.46 12.48 2.81
N LEU A 114 -0.28 11.17 2.92
CA LEU A 114 -0.73 10.37 4.06
C LEU A 114 0.20 10.51 5.25
N LEU A 115 1.51 10.38 5.01
CA LEU A 115 2.55 10.39 6.05
C LEU A 115 3.91 10.75 5.44
N THR A 116 4.90 10.94 6.31
CA THR A 116 6.30 11.11 5.94
C THR A 116 7.17 10.05 6.61
N ASN A 117 8.44 9.93 6.18
CA ASN A 117 9.38 8.97 6.74
C ASN A 117 10.82 9.55 6.73
N GLU A 118 11.75 8.84 7.33
CA GLU A 118 13.18 9.14 7.28
C GLU A 118 13.93 7.99 6.62
N LEU A 119 15.02 8.30 5.94
CA LEU A 119 15.94 7.30 5.43
C LEU A 119 17.04 7.05 6.46
N VAL A 120 17.31 5.79 6.74
CA VAL A 120 18.36 5.39 7.68
C VAL A 120 19.31 4.39 7.01
N LEU A 121 20.56 4.42 7.41
CA LEU A 121 21.52 3.36 7.13
C LEU A 121 21.47 2.37 8.28
N VAL A 122 21.16 1.13 7.98
CA VAL A 122 21.22 0.02 8.93
C VAL A 122 22.46 -0.83 8.70
N GLU A 123 22.98 -1.42 9.77
CA GLU A 123 24.16 -2.28 9.76
C GLU A 123 23.86 -3.64 10.38
N SER A 124 24.54 -4.67 9.90
CA SER A 124 24.54 -6.00 10.52
C SER A 124 25.36 -6.01 11.81
N GLU A 125 25.15 -7.01 12.67
CA GLU A 125 25.97 -7.20 13.87
C GLU A 125 27.46 -7.33 13.53
N GLY A 126 28.29 -6.59 14.27
CA GLY A 126 29.75 -6.60 14.09
C GLY A 126 30.29 -5.55 13.13
N THR A 127 29.44 -4.80 12.47
CA THR A 127 29.79 -3.62 11.68
C THR A 127 29.67 -2.37 12.57
N GLU A 128 30.56 -1.39 12.41
CA GLU A 128 30.48 -0.10 13.09
C GLU A 128 30.61 1.03 12.08
N ILE A 129 29.48 1.64 11.72
CA ILE A 129 29.40 2.82 10.86
C ILE A 129 29.23 4.05 11.73
N LYS A 130 30.16 5.01 11.62
CA LYS A 130 30.08 6.29 12.33
C LYS A 130 29.71 7.46 11.43
N ASP A 131 30.02 7.31 10.15
CA ASP A 131 29.73 8.28 9.08
C ASP A 131 29.62 7.56 7.74
N LEU A 132 29.12 8.25 6.72
CA LEU A 132 28.94 7.68 5.38
C LEU A 132 30.27 7.38 4.66
N ASP A 133 31.37 8.06 5.00
CA ASP A 133 32.68 7.81 4.38
C ASP A 133 33.20 6.39 4.67
N LYS A 134 32.74 5.78 5.78
CA LYS A 134 33.03 4.39 6.13
C LYS A 134 32.60 3.40 5.04
N LEU A 135 31.58 3.73 4.25
CA LEU A 135 31.12 2.90 3.12
C LEU A 135 32.21 2.67 2.06
N THR A 136 33.22 3.54 2.00
CA THR A 136 34.33 3.43 1.04
C THR A 136 35.43 2.45 1.50
N THR A 137 35.45 2.05 2.76
CA THR A 137 36.54 1.23 3.36
C THR A 137 36.44 -0.24 2.94
N TYR A 138 37.54 -1.00 3.12
CA TYR A 138 37.65 -2.39 2.67
C TYR A 138 36.83 -3.39 3.50
N ASP A 139 36.44 -3.03 4.70
CA ASP A 139 35.60 -3.83 5.60
C ASP A 139 34.12 -3.80 5.21
N ILE A 140 33.70 -2.86 4.37
CA ILE A 140 32.36 -2.84 3.76
C ILE A 140 32.47 -3.38 2.33
N ASN A 141 31.85 -4.52 2.08
CA ASN A 141 31.90 -5.20 0.78
C ASN A 141 30.57 -5.06 0.00
N LYS A 142 29.43 -5.08 0.71
CA LYS A 142 28.10 -5.03 0.11
C LYS A 142 27.22 -4.00 0.80
N ILE A 143 26.70 -3.08 0.01
CA ILE A 143 25.79 -2.02 0.41
C ILE A 143 24.46 -2.31 -0.28
N ALA A 144 23.45 -2.72 0.45
CA ALA A 144 22.12 -3.00 -0.10
C ALA A 144 21.30 -1.73 -0.26
N ILE A 145 20.76 -1.51 -1.44
CA ILE A 145 19.77 -0.46 -1.73
C ILE A 145 18.64 -1.05 -2.58
N GLY A 146 17.47 -0.47 -2.56
CA GLY A 146 16.45 -0.78 -3.54
C GLY A 146 16.90 -0.39 -4.96
N GLU A 147 16.37 -1.05 -6.00
CA GLU A 147 16.61 -0.63 -7.39
C GLU A 147 16.12 0.83 -7.58
N PRO A 148 17.02 1.80 -7.85
CA PRO A 148 16.66 3.23 -7.80
C PRO A 148 15.53 3.65 -8.75
N GLU A 149 15.36 2.95 -9.88
CA GLU A 149 14.34 3.32 -10.87
C GLU A 149 12.92 2.92 -10.43
N SER A 150 12.79 1.84 -9.63
CA SER A 150 11.48 1.28 -9.25
C SER A 150 11.18 1.30 -7.76
N VAL A 151 12.22 1.41 -6.91
CA VAL A 151 12.09 1.40 -5.45
C VAL A 151 12.39 2.79 -4.89
N PRO A 152 11.40 3.52 -4.33
CA PRO A 152 11.65 4.88 -3.82
C PRO A 152 12.79 4.97 -2.80
N ALA A 153 12.89 4.03 -1.84
CA ALA A 153 14.01 3.99 -0.89
C ALA A 153 15.38 3.93 -1.59
N GLY A 154 15.47 3.18 -2.71
CA GLY A 154 16.68 3.10 -3.52
C GLY A 154 17.00 4.41 -4.24
N LYS A 155 15.97 5.13 -4.73
CA LYS A 155 16.12 6.48 -5.30
C LYS A 155 16.70 7.43 -4.24
N TYR A 156 16.13 7.46 -3.04
CA TYR A 156 16.62 8.32 -1.96
C TYR A 156 18.05 7.93 -1.52
N ALA A 157 18.35 6.64 -1.41
CA ALA A 157 19.71 6.16 -1.12
C ALA A 157 20.72 6.62 -2.19
N LYS A 158 20.33 6.56 -3.46
CA LYS A 158 21.16 7.07 -4.56
C LYS A 158 21.37 8.57 -4.45
N GLU A 159 20.32 9.35 -4.15
CA GLU A 159 20.42 10.79 -3.94
C GLU A 159 21.41 11.12 -2.80
N VAL A 160 21.32 10.42 -1.66
CA VAL A 160 22.30 10.57 -0.56
C VAL A 160 23.72 10.33 -1.05
N LEU A 161 23.95 9.20 -1.73
CA LEU A 161 25.28 8.84 -2.22
C LEU A 161 25.82 9.82 -3.28
N ASP A 162 24.95 10.35 -4.15
CA ASP A 162 25.30 11.36 -5.14
C ASP A 162 25.65 12.70 -4.47
N ASN A 163 24.78 13.20 -3.59
CA ASN A 163 24.93 14.50 -2.95
C ASN A 163 26.09 14.56 -1.93
N THR A 164 26.48 13.39 -1.41
CA THR A 164 27.69 13.26 -0.57
C THR A 164 28.96 12.90 -1.36
N ASN A 165 28.89 12.81 -2.70
CA ASN A 165 30.00 12.41 -3.59
C ASN A 165 30.58 11.02 -3.28
N LEU A 166 29.74 10.09 -2.81
CA LEU A 166 30.13 8.71 -2.48
C LEU A 166 29.73 7.71 -3.57
N TYR A 167 28.72 7.99 -4.41
CA TYR A 167 28.18 7.04 -5.37
C TYR A 167 29.26 6.39 -6.24
N ASP A 168 30.12 7.17 -6.88
CA ASP A 168 31.18 6.64 -7.75
C ASP A 168 32.21 5.80 -7.00
N LYS A 169 32.43 6.09 -5.71
CA LYS A 169 33.38 5.35 -4.87
C LYS A 169 32.82 3.98 -4.42
N VAL A 170 31.50 3.87 -4.28
CA VAL A 170 30.83 2.68 -3.72
C VAL A 170 30.00 1.90 -4.72
N LYS A 171 29.78 2.39 -5.95
CA LYS A 171 28.92 1.73 -6.95
C LYS A 171 29.25 0.28 -7.24
N GLY A 172 30.54 -0.12 -7.11
CA GLY A 172 30.96 -1.50 -7.26
C GLY A 172 30.61 -2.41 -6.07
N LYS A 173 30.12 -1.84 -4.96
CA LYS A 173 29.67 -2.56 -3.76
C LYS A 173 28.14 -2.60 -3.65
N LEU A 174 27.42 -1.85 -4.49
CA LEU A 174 25.97 -1.79 -4.43
C LEU A 174 25.35 -3.12 -4.86
N VAL A 175 24.41 -3.61 -4.09
CA VAL A 175 23.53 -4.73 -4.42
C VAL A 175 22.11 -4.22 -4.43
N LEU A 176 21.38 -4.49 -5.54
CA LEU A 176 20.09 -3.89 -5.83
C LEU A 176 18.96 -4.87 -5.48
N ALA A 177 18.10 -4.46 -4.56
CA ALA A 177 16.96 -5.24 -4.11
C ALA A 177 15.68 -4.83 -4.86
N LYS A 178 14.76 -5.76 -4.99
CA LYS A 178 13.45 -5.51 -5.64
C LYS A 178 12.52 -4.61 -4.82
N ASP A 179 12.71 -4.53 -3.52
CA ASP A 179 11.97 -3.66 -2.59
C ASP A 179 12.78 -3.41 -1.31
N VAL A 180 12.30 -2.51 -0.44
CA VAL A 180 13.01 -2.13 0.80
C VAL A 180 13.04 -3.25 1.85
N LYS A 181 12.03 -4.14 1.87
CA LYS A 181 12.01 -5.28 2.81
C LYS A 181 13.08 -6.29 2.47
N GLU A 182 13.39 -6.48 1.18
CA GLU A 182 14.51 -7.33 0.76
C GLU A 182 15.85 -6.72 1.15
N VAL A 183 16.03 -5.39 1.06
CA VAL A 183 17.22 -4.71 1.60
C VAL A 183 17.40 -5.03 3.08
N LEU A 184 16.35 -4.83 3.89
CA LEU A 184 16.38 -5.13 5.32
C LEU A 184 16.73 -6.60 5.60
N ALA A 185 16.09 -7.51 4.87
CA ALA A 185 16.33 -8.95 5.03
C ALA A 185 17.77 -9.34 4.71
N TRP A 186 18.40 -8.75 3.69
CA TRP A 186 19.80 -9.04 3.36
C TRP A 186 20.75 -8.58 4.46
N VAL A 187 20.51 -7.42 5.08
CA VAL A 187 21.32 -6.95 6.21
C VAL A 187 21.12 -7.83 7.44
N GLN A 188 19.86 -8.18 7.77
CA GLN A 188 19.55 -9.08 8.89
C GLN A 188 20.21 -10.47 8.77
N GLN A 189 20.34 -10.96 7.54
CA GLN A 189 20.92 -12.28 7.27
C GLN A 189 22.44 -12.24 7.06
N GLY A 190 23.07 -11.05 7.13
CA GLY A 190 24.49 -10.88 6.84
C GLY A 190 24.85 -11.07 5.35
N ASN A 191 23.86 -11.01 4.44
CA ASN A 191 24.06 -11.04 3.00
C ASN A 191 24.52 -9.69 2.45
N ALA A 192 24.30 -8.61 3.20
CA ALA A 192 24.89 -7.29 3.01
C ALA A 192 25.38 -6.76 4.35
N ASP A 193 26.48 -5.99 4.33
CA ASP A 193 27.09 -5.43 5.53
C ASP A 193 26.23 -4.28 6.07
N VAL A 194 25.67 -3.49 5.15
CA VAL A 194 24.82 -2.32 5.43
C VAL A 194 23.72 -2.20 4.38
N GLY A 195 22.69 -1.42 4.70
CA GLY A 195 21.61 -1.13 3.75
C GLY A 195 20.86 0.17 4.08
N PHE A 196 20.35 0.82 3.04
CA PHE A 196 19.47 1.98 3.21
C PHE A 196 18.02 1.52 3.22
N VAL A 197 17.33 1.81 4.32
CA VAL A 197 15.92 1.50 4.55
C VAL A 197 15.20 2.70 5.16
N TYR A 198 13.89 2.64 5.28
CA TYR A 198 13.18 3.65 6.05
C TYR A 198 13.28 3.40 7.56
N LEU A 199 13.14 4.47 8.35
CA LEU A 199 13.09 4.37 9.80
C LEU A 199 11.99 3.40 10.26
N SER A 200 10.83 3.44 9.63
CA SER A 200 9.72 2.52 9.89
C SER A 200 10.08 1.05 9.68
N ASP A 201 10.89 0.73 8.68
CA ASP A 201 11.36 -0.65 8.44
C ASP A 201 12.33 -1.12 9.54
N ALA A 202 13.19 -0.21 10.01
CA ALA A 202 14.17 -0.50 11.05
C ALA A 202 13.57 -0.54 12.46
N PHE A 203 12.45 0.17 12.68
CA PHE A 203 11.84 0.39 14.00
C PHE A 203 11.50 -0.91 14.73
N ALA A 204 10.92 -1.88 14.04
CA ALA A 204 10.54 -3.17 14.60
C ALA A 204 11.52 -4.31 14.25
N ALA A 205 12.58 -4.02 13.51
CA ALA A 205 13.52 -5.01 13.03
C ALA A 205 14.45 -5.52 14.13
N LYS A 206 14.75 -6.83 14.11
CA LYS A 206 15.69 -7.47 15.04
C LYS A 206 16.96 -7.86 14.30
N GLY A 207 18.09 -7.92 15.01
CA GLY A 207 19.37 -8.37 14.44
C GLY A 207 20.05 -7.35 13.51
N ILE A 208 19.64 -6.08 13.60
CA ILE A 208 20.30 -4.95 12.94
C ILE A 208 20.42 -3.79 13.92
N LYS A 209 21.26 -2.82 13.57
CA LYS A 209 21.33 -1.52 14.24
C LYS A 209 21.11 -0.41 13.22
N ILE A 210 20.47 0.66 13.65
CA ILE A 210 20.50 1.92 12.91
C ILE A 210 21.87 2.55 13.17
N ALA A 211 22.69 2.61 12.12
CA ALA A 211 24.02 3.21 12.18
C ALA A 211 23.93 4.74 12.18
N LEU A 212 23.12 5.28 11.27
CA LEU A 212 22.85 6.73 11.18
C LEU A 212 21.53 6.99 10.45
N THR A 213 20.94 8.15 10.74
CA THR A 213 19.88 8.74 9.92
C THR A 213 20.53 9.67 8.91
N THR A 214 20.08 9.63 7.66
CA THR A 214 20.62 10.53 6.61
C THR A 214 20.16 11.96 6.84
N ASP A 215 21.01 12.92 6.45
CA ASP A 215 20.63 14.34 6.52
C ASP A 215 19.55 14.65 5.47
N GLU A 216 18.50 15.38 5.89
CA GLU A 216 17.32 15.68 5.05
C GLU A 216 17.68 16.50 3.79
N ASP A 217 18.79 17.25 3.79
CA ASP A 217 19.28 18.01 2.64
C ASP A 217 20.02 17.14 1.62
N THR A 218 20.30 15.89 1.92
CA THR A 218 20.99 14.95 1.03
C THR A 218 20.06 14.18 0.09
N HIS A 219 18.75 14.25 0.30
CA HIS A 219 17.75 13.58 -0.53
C HIS A 219 16.43 14.37 -0.60
N SER A 220 15.58 14.06 -1.56
CA SER A 220 14.24 14.62 -1.66
C SER A 220 13.39 14.23 -0.45
N ALA A 221 12.39 15.07 -0.10
CA ALA A 221 11.44 14.75 0.97
C ALA A 221 10.77 13.39 0.75
N ILE A 222 10.67 12.61 1.83
CA ILE A 222 10.09 11.26 1.80
C ILE A 222 8.61 11.35 2.17
N ASN A 223 7.78 11.63 1.17
CA ASN A 223 6.34 11.70 1.29
C ASN A 223 5.69 10.40 0.79
N TYR A 224 4.68 9.93 1.53
CA TYR A 224 3.85 8.80 1.14
C TYR A 224 2.48 9.32 0.72
N PRO A 225 2.26 9.53 -0.56
CA PRO A 225 0.92 9.88 -1.05
C PRO A 225 0.00 8.66 -1.07
N ILE A 226 -1.30 8.93 -0.84
CA ILE A 226 -2.41 8.00 -1.01
C ILE A 226 -3.37 8.57 -2.05
N ALA A 227 -3.99 7.72 -2.84
CA ALA A 227 -5.08 8.11 -3.73
C ALA A 227 -6.03 6.94 -4.03
N VAL A 228 -7.28 7.27 -4.32
CA VAL A 228 -8.27 6.35 -4.86
C VAL A 228 -8.14 6.30 -6.38
N LEU A 229 -8.25 5.10 -6.98
CA LEU A 229 -8.21 4.93 -8.42
C LEU A 229 -9.54 5.33 -9.05
N LYS A 230 -9.49 6.04 -10.18
CA LYS A 230 -10.67 6.53 -10.92
C LYS A 230 -11.59 5.41 -11.38
N GLU A 231 -11.02 4.28 -11.81
CA GLU A 231 -11.76 3.11 -12.30
C GLU A 231 -12.26 2.18 -11.19
N SER A 232 -12.02 2.52 -9.92
CA SER A 232 -12.57 1.77 -8.79
C SER A 232 -14.10 1.73 -8.88
N LYS A 233 -14.65 0.52 -8.78
CA LYS A 233 -16.10 0.32 -8.69
C LYS A 233 -16.65 0.57 -7.29
N ASN A 234 -15.76 0.69 -6.32
CA ASN A 234 -16.04 0.80 -4.90
C ASN A 234 -15.58 2.16 -4.33
N GLN A 235 -15.63 3.24 -5.12
CA GLN A 235 -15.05 4.54 -4.78
C GLN A 235 -15.47 5.06 -3.39
N ASN A 236 -16.71 4.86 -2.97
CA ASN A 236 -17.17 5.29 -1.65
C ASN A 236 -16.47 4.54 -0.52
N LYS A 237 -16.31 3.22 -0.64
CA LYS A 237 -15.59 2.41 0.36
C LYS A 237 -14.09 2.65 0.32
N ALA A 238 -13.53 2.90 -0.87
CA ALA A 238 -12.14 3.29 -1.06
C ALA A 238 -11.83 4.65 -0.39
N LYS A 239 -12.72 5.64 -0.53
CA LYS A 239 -12.64 6.91 0.19
C LYS A 239 -12.79 6.74 1.70
N ALA A 240 -13.69 5.88 2.16
CA ALA A 240 -13.82 5.59 3.60
C ALA A 240 -12.52 5.01 4.17
N PHE A 241 -11.81 4.17 3.41
CA PHE A 241 -10.50 3.67 3.80
C PHE A 241 -9.43 4.77 3.79
N GLU A 242 -9.40 5.62 2.75
CA GLU A 242 -8.52 6.80 2.71
C GLU A 242 -8.76 7.72 3.90
N ASP A 243 -10.03 8.05 4.20
CA ASP A 243 -10.40 8.93 5.31
C ASP A 243 -10.04 8.31 6.67
N PHE A 244 -10.19 6.99 6.82
CA PHE A 244 -9.73 6.28 8.02
C PHE A 244 -8.22 6.40 8.21
N LEU A 245 -7.42 6.18 7.16
CA LEU A 245 -5.96 6.29 7.26
C LEU A 245 -5.51 7.73 7.61
N LEU A 246 -6.25 8.73 7.16
CA LEU A 246 -6.00 10.15 7.44
C LEU A 246 -6.56 10.61 8.81
N SER A 247 -7.42 9.80 9.45
CA SER A 247 -7.97 10.09 10.77
C SER A 247 -6.92 10.00 11.88
N ASP A 248 -7.21 10.54 13.05
CA ASP A 248 -6.31 10.44 14.20
C ASP A 248 -6.06 8.99 14.62
N ASP A 249 -7.05 8.09 14.51
CA ASP A 249 -6.89 6.66 14.81
C ASP A 249 -5.95 5.97 13.81
N GLY A 250 -6.12 6.20 12.51
CA GLY A 250 -5.24 5.66 11.46
C GLY A 250 -3.82 6.20 11.58
N GLN A 251 -3.69 7.50 11.85
CA GLN A 251 -2.38 8.14 12.04
C GLN A 251 -1.66 7.61 13.29
N ALA A 252 -2.37 7.43 14.41
CA ALA A 252 -1.79 6.86 15.64
C ALA A 252 -1.24 5.44 15.40
N ILE A 253 -1.95 4.60 14.62
CA ILE A 253 -1.43 3.28 14.23
C ILE A 253 -0.13 3.46 13.42
N LEU A 254 -0.13 4.30 12.39
CA LEU A 254 1.06 4.53 11.56
C LEU A 254 2.26 5.03 12.36
N GLU A 255 2.04 5.96 13.30
CA GLU A 255 3.09 6.46 14.21
C GLU A 255 3.68 5.36 15.10
N ASN A 256 2.86 4.41 15.57
CA ASN A 256 3.32 3.26 16.34
C ASN A 256 4.27 2.34 15.54
N TYR A 257 4.24 2.41 14.23
CA TYR A 257 5.17 1.68 13.33
C TYR A 257 6.32 2.56 12.83
N GLY A 258 6.57 3.72 13.45
CA GLY A 258 7.73 4.58 13.15
C GLY A 258 7.56 5.51 11.96
N PHE A 259 6.34 5.65 11.42
CA PHE A 259 6.03 6.69 10.45
C PHE A 259 5.79 8.03 11.14
N LYS A 260 5.83 9.11 10.38
CA LYS A 260 5.55 10.47 10.86
C LYS A 260 4.30 11.01 10.18
N LYS A 261 3.43 11.66 10.97
CA LYS A 261 2.27 12.37 10.42
C LYS A 261 2.72 13.44 9.42
N ALA A 262 2.01 13.56 8.31
CA ALA A 262 2.22 14.67 7.37
C ALA A 262 1.77 16.00 8.02
N ASN A 263 2.54 17.06 7.83
CA ASN A 263 2.23 18.41 8.33
C ASN A 263 1.13 19.08 7.51
#